data_6106506f4e99011140a2a27f68368c14
#
_entry.id   6106506f4e99011140a2a27f68368c14
#
_cell.length_a   1.000
_cell.length_b   1.000
_cell.length_c   1.000
_cell.angle_alpha   90.00
_cell.angle_beta   90.00
_cell.angle_gamma   90.00
#
_symmetry.space_group_name_H-M   'P 1'
#
loop_
_entity.id
_entity.type
_entity.pdbx_description
1 polymer ?
#
loop_
_entity_poly.entity_id
_entity_poly.type
_entity_poly.pdbx_seq_one_letter_code
_entity_poly.pdbx_strand_id
1 'polypeptide(L)'
;MRQKNKGMKKTGVLGFVILCLLSGCAQQSTESTEATTVAAVEAEALETVALKDAEIGDIVQMGTYEQDGDPETEDPICWDVLDKDGDAMLLISHDVIAYQRFSDSLKCVIWEDSQIRSWLNEEFYAEAFDETEQASIRETTLENPSTVGFFAHAHVSDYVQVREGKPDTRDKIFMLNWKEAEQYYGKNLTETSVLQRKPSKVVQQMYEERNTHRNLEGYGYRIMYPVFDVSEGIAWMLRSTGGADNTILVIRGGERYRDKGMDGEAFANSYVGVRPAMWIHVGE
;
A
#
# COMPACT_ATOMS: atom_id res chain seq x y z
N MET A 1 54.42 -36.59 -17.77
CA MET A 1 55.66 -36.69 -16.91
C MET A 1 55.34 -36.30 -15.49
N ARG A 2 55.59 -37.26 -14.56
CA ARG A 2 55.78 -37.20 -13.10
C ARG A 2 54.66 -36.56 -12.23
N GLN A 3 53.80 -37.33 -11.66
CA GLN A 3 53.73 -38.05 -10.37
C GLN A 3 54.62 -37.55 -9.21
N LYS A 4 53.99 -37.32 -8.06
CA LYS A 4 54.31 -37.81 -6.69
C LYS A 4 53.38 -37.16 -5.68
N ASN A 5 52.47 -37.79 -5.09
CA ASN A 5 52.32 -38.77 -3.98
C ASN A 5 53.07 -38.47 -2.67
N LYS A 6 52.31 -38.71 -1.58
CA LYS A 6 52.60 -38.91 -0.14
C LYS A 6 52.26 -37.73 0.78
N GLY A 7 51.65 -37.92 1.90
CA GLY A 7 51.37 -39.12 2.70
C GLY A 7 50.61 -38.79 3.97
N MET A 8 49.95 -39.77 4.41
CA MET A 8 49.07 -39.93 5.57
C MET A 8 49.87 -40.03 6.85
N LYS A 9 49.39 -39.38 7.95
CA LYS A 9 49.72 -39.86 9.32
C LYS A 9 48.49 -39.84 10.21
N LYS A 10 48.16 -41.03 10.70
CA LYS A 10 47.27 -41.34 11.81
C LYS A 10 48.08 -41.33 13.10
N THR A 11 47.49 -40.94 14.20
CA THR A 11 47.72 -41.39 15.62
C THR A 11 46.78 -40.56 16.48
N GLY A 12 46.03 -41.00 17.42
CA GLY A 12 45.90 -42.23 18.19
C GLY A 12 45.29 -41.85 19.55
N VAL A 13 44.18 -42.42 19.84
CA VAL A 13 43.56 -42.81 21.13
C VAL A 13 44.23 -42.34 22.42
N LEU A 14 43.46 -41.77 23.36
CA LEU A 14 43.42 -42.26 24.75
C LEU A 14 42.11 -41.80 25.45
N GLY A 15 41.39 -42.77 25.96
CA GLY A 15 40.21 -42.59 26.79
C GLY A 15 40.56 -42.35 28.26
N PHE A 16 39.65 -41.70 28.94
CA PHE A 16 39.54 -41.72 30.37
C PHE A 16 38.10 -41.92 30.81
N VAL A 17 37.84 -43.11 31.34
CA VAL A 17 36.63 -43.46 32.07
C VAL A 17 36.84 -43.05 33.52
N ILE A 18 36.01 -42.20 34.06
CA ILE A 18 35.84 -42.05 35.50
C ILE A 18 34.37 -42.27 35.83
N LEU A 19 34.19 -43.36 36.53
CA LEU A 19 32.96 -43.80 37.17
C LEU A 19 32.96 -43.20 38.59
N CYS A 20 31.95 -42.35 38.91
CA CYS A 20 31.66 -42.13 40.35
C CYS A 20 30.16 -42.24 40.60
N LEU A 21 29.89 -43.04 41.58
CA LEU A 21 28.60 -43.50 42.04
C LEU A 21 27.89 -42.49 42.97
N LEU A 22 26.56 -42.42 42.78
CA LEU A 22 25.48 -42.28 43.74
C LEU A 22 25.58 -41.27 44.91
N SER A 23 24.67 -40.30 44.90
CA SER A 23 23.83 -40.09 46.09
C SER A 23 22.62 -39.25 45.63
N GLY A 24 21.45 -39.76 45.95
CA GLY A 24 20.17 -39.14 45.60
C GLY A 24 19.83 -37.92 46.48
N CYS A 25 19.20 -36.96 45.88
CA CYS A 25 18.26 -36.07 46.54
C CYS A 25 17.22 -35.68 45.50
N ALA A 26 16.00 -36.11 45.78
CA ALA A 26 14.85 -35.68 45.02
C ALA A 26 14.57 -34.19 45.32
N GLN A 27 14.72 -33.34 44.32
CA GLN A 27 14.21 -32.00 44.37
C GLN A 27 13.23 -31.83 43.20
N GLN A 28 11.97 -31.75 43.56
CA GLN A 28 10.90 -31.34 42.66
C GLN A 28 11.21 -29.94 42.16
N SER A 29 11.62 -29.83 40.94
CA SER A 29 11.58 -28.57 40.22
C SER A 29 10.16 -28.39 39.65
N THR A 30 9.42 -27.53 40.29
CA THR A 30 8.22 -26.93 39.70
C THR A 30 8.65 -26.11 38.50
N GLU A 31 8.44 -26.63 37.30
CA GLU A 31 8.45 -25.83 36.09
C GLU A 31 7.28 -24.82 36.16
N SER A 32 7.60 -23.60 36.50
CA SER A 32 6.70 -22.47 36.24
C SER A 32 6.72 -22.21 34.74
N THR A 33 5.67 -22.65 34.07
CA THR A 33 5.36 -22.22 32.74
C THR A 33 4.98 -20.73 32.81
N GLU A 34 5.93 -19.86 32.61
CA GLU A 34 5.63 -18.46 32.31
C GLU A 34 4.90 -18.42 30.95
N ALA A 35 3.58 -18.40 31.02
CA ALA A 35 2.77 -18.00 29.89
C ALA A 35 3.11 -16.52 29.61
N THR A 36 3.93 -16.29 28.60
CA THR A 36 4.12 -14.96 28.02
C THR A 36 2.78 -14.51 27.49
N THR A 37 2.07 -13.74 28.28
CA THR A 37 0.88 -13.01 27.86
C THR A 37 1.37 -11.99 26.83
N VAL A 38 1.23 -12.31 25.55
CA VAL A 38 1.33 -11.32 24.49
C VAL A 38 0.18 -10.36 24.74
N ALA A 39 0.48 -9.22 25.34
CA ALA A 39 -0.47 -8.12 25.44
C ALA A 39 -0.85 -7.76 24.00
N ALA A 40 -2.12 -7.99 23.65
CA ALA A 40 -2.69 -7.43 22.45
C ALA A 40 -2.52 -5.91 22.61
N VAL A 41 -1.75 -5.30 21.74
CA VAL A 41 -1.73 -3.85 21.58
C VAL A 41 -3.09 -3.54 21.00
N GLU A 42 -4.02 -3.09 21.83
CA GLU A 42 -5.26 -2.49 21.34
C GLU A 42 -4.85 -1.36 20.40
N ALA A 43 -5.23 -1.48 19.14
CA ALA A 43 -5.08 -0.38 18.20
C ALA A 43 -5.90 0.78 18.77
N GLU A 44 -5.25 1.90 19.07
CA GLU A 44 -5.95 3.12 19.45
C GLU A 44 -6.97 3.43 18.35
N ALA A 45 -8.25 3.49 18.72
CA ALA A 45 -9.30 3.87 17.79
C ALA A 45 -9.01 5.29 17.27
N LEU A 46 -9.07 5.48 15.95
CA LEU A 46 -8.91 6.79 15.34
C LEU A 46 -9.98 7.75 15.91
N GLU A 47 -9.54 8.92 16.31
CA GLU A 47 -10.45 9.98 16.73
C GLU A 47 -11.12 10.56 15.47
N THR A 48 -12.45 10.44 15.38
CA THR A 48 -13.25 10.90 14.24
C THR A 48 -14.20 12.00 14.65
N VAL A 49 -14.47 12.90 13.70
CA VAL A 49 -15.38 14.05 13.87
C VAL A 49 -16.62 13.83 13.01
N ALA A 50 -17.78 14.35 13.44
CA ALA A 50 -18.99 14.30 12.65
C ALA A 50 -18.83 15.16 11.37
N LEU A 51 -19.33 14.69 10.23
CA LEU A 51 -19.19 15.36 8.92
C LEU A 51 -19.53 16.85 8.94
N LYS A 52 -20.63 17.22 9.61
CA LYS A 52 -21.09 18.62 9.70
C LYS A 52 -20.14 19.55 10.46
N ASP A 53 -19.34 19.02 11.36
CA ASP A 53 -18.44 19.77 12.25
C ASP A 53 -16.96 19.66 11.80
N ALA A 54 -16.69 18.89 10.73
CA ALA A 54 -15.35 18.57 10.30
C ALA A 54 -14.64 19.73 9.59
N GLU A 55 -13.36 19.91 9.87
CA GLU A 55 -12.46 20.86 9.24
C GLU A 55 -11.37 20.14 8.44
N ILE A 56 -10.63 20.91 7.62
CA ILE A 56 -9.50 20.34 6.84
C ILE A 56 -8.47 19.75 7.82
N GLY A 57 -8.10 18.49 7.58
CA GLY A 57 -7.19 17.71 8.40
C GLY A 57 -7.86 16.80 9.41
N ASP A 58 -9.17 16.94 9.64
CA ASP A 58 -9.93 16.02 10.48
C ASP A 58 -10.14 14.66 9.78
N ILE A 59 -10.48 13.66 10.58
CA ILE A 59 -10.88 12.34 10.10
C ILE A 59 -12.37 12.18 10.35
N VAL A 60 -13.10 11.77 9.32
CA VAL A 60 -14.54 11.52 9.38
C VAL A 60 -14.85 10.07 8.99
N GLN A 61 -16.05 9.60 9.31
CA GLN A 61 -16.54 8.29 8.88
C GLN A 61 -17.72 8.45 7.92
N MET A 62 -17.69 7.68 6.84
CA MET A 62 -18.79 7.60 5.87
C MET A 62 -18.64 6.30 5.05
N GLY A 63 -19.74 5.57 4.90
CA GLY A 63 -19.76 4.29 4.23
C GLY A 63 -19.07 3.17 4.99
N THR A 64 -19.20 1.96 4.46
CA THR A 64 -18.60 0.73 5.00
C THR A 64 -17.95 -0.06 3.87
N TYR A 65 -16.87 -0.77 4.18
CA TYR A 65 -16.22 -1.65 3.22
C TYR A 65 -15.44 -2.72 3.98
N GLU A 66 -15.41 -3.95 3.47
CA GLU A 66 -14.68 -5.05 4.09
C GLU A 66 -13.19 -4.74 4.22
N GLN A 67 -12.70 -4.63 5.44
CA GLN A 67 -11.32 -4.21 5.73
C GLN A 67 -10.59 -5.15 6.69
N ASP A 68 -11.29 -5.92 7.51
CA ASP A 68 -10.69 -6.72 8.57
C ASP A 68 -10.59 -8.23 8.26
N GLY A 69 -11.21 -8.70 7.18
CA GLY A 69 -11.23 -10.09 6.73
C GLY A 69 -12.33 -10.92 7.38
N ASP A 70 -13.30 -10.27 8.04
CA ASP A 70 -14.50 -10.89 8.59
C ASP A 70 -15.75 -10.38 7.83
N PRO A 71 -16.27 -11.10 6.83
CA PRO A 71 -17.39 -10.65 6.01
C PRO A 71 -18.72 -10.52 6.79
N GLU A 72 -18.76 -10.88 8.06
CA GLU A 72 -19.92 -10.70 8.93
C GLU A 72 -19.91 -9.32 9.63
N THR A 73 -18.82 -8.55 9.50
CA THR A 73 -18.69 -7.20 10.06
C THR A 73 -18.78 -6.15 8.96
N GLU A 74 -19.36 -5.00 9.32
CA GLU A 74 -19.36 -3.82 8.46
C GLU A 74 -18.30 -2.85 8.97
N ASP A 75 -17.17 -2.74 8.26
CA ASP A 75 -16.06 -1.88 8.67
C ASP A 75 -16.28 -0.46 8.19
N PRO A 76 -16.46 0.52 9.09
CA PRO A 76 -16.59 1.92 8.69
C PRO A 76 -15.36 2.41 7.95
N ILE A 77 -15.56 3.13 6.85
CA ILE A 77 -14.47 3.77 6.12
C ILE A 77 -14.15 5.12 6.80
N CYS A 78 -12.89 5.26 7.23
CA CYS A 78 -12.35 6.52 7.70
C CYS A 78 -11.78 7.34 6.53
N TRP A 79 -12.02 8.65 6.54
CA TRP A 79 -11.61 9.57 5.49
C TRP A 79 -10.88 10.77 6.05
N ASP A 80 -9.74 11.13 5.45
CA ASP A 80 -9.07 12.40 5.69
C ASP A 80 -9.81 13.52 4.93
N VAL A 81 -10.12 14.63 5.60
CA VAL A 81 -10.65 15.84 4.97
C VAL A 81 -9.50 16.61 4.34
N LEU A 82 -9.46 16.68 3.00
CA LEU A 82 -8.38 17.35 2.28
C LEU A 82 -8.70 18.81 1.94
N ASP A 83 -9.97 19.13 1.64
CA ASP A 83 -10.36 20.45 1.17
C ASP A 83 -11.85 20.71 1.45
N LYS A 84 -12.24 22.00 1.42
CA LYS A 84 -13.63 22.45 1.56
C LYS A 84 -13.92 23.55 0.55
N ASP A 85 -15.06 23.47 -0.14
CA ASP A 85 -15.55 24.47 -1.08
C ASP A 85 -17.03 24.75 -0.83
N GLY A 86 -17.31 25.76 -0.03
CA GLY A 86 -18.68 26.07 0.44
C GLY A 86 -19.25 24.95 1.29
N ASP A 87 -20.30 24.32 0.80
CA ASP A 87 -20.96 23.17 1.40
C ASP A 87 -20.39 21.82 0.96
N ALA A 88 -19.35 21.84 0.13
CA ALA A 88 -18.69 20.63 -0.35
C ALA A 88 -17.38 20.36 0.41
N MET A 89 -17.08 19.08 0.58
CA MET A 89 -15.89 18.60 1.27
C MET A 89 -15.20 17.51 0.43
N LEU A 90 -13.89 17.64 0.22
CA LEU A 90 -13.07 16.61 -0.43
C LEU A 90 -12.54 15.63 0.62
N LEU A 91 -12.88 14.39 0.44
CA LEU A 91 -12.45 13.27 1.27
C LEU A 91 -11.52 12.34 0.50
N ILE A 92 -10.53 11.76 1.19
CA ILE A 92 -9.73 10.64 0.69
C ILE A 92 -9.65 9.57 1.77
N SER A 93 -9.74 8.30 1.42
CA SER A 93 -9.68 7.23 2.43
C SER A 93 -8.40 7.36 3.29
N HIS A 94 -8.55 7.26 4.61
CA HIS A 94 -7.45 7.39 5.56
C HIS A 94 -6.40 6.31 5.30
N ASP A 95 -6.84 5.07 5.15
CA ASP A 95 -6.00 3.91 4.85
C ASP A 95 -6.10 3.49 3.38
N VAL A 96 -5.23 2.58 2.97
CA VAL A 96 -5.32 1.89 1.69
C VAL A 96 -6.36 0.76 1.86
N ILE A 97 -7.54 0.94 1.28
CA ILE A 97 -8.69 0.06 1.51
C ILE A 97 -8.90 -1.01 0.45
N ALA A 98 -8.20 -0.94 -0.68
CA ALA A 98 -8.26 -1.96 -1.72
C ALA A 98 -6.88 -2.18 -2.37
N TYR A 99 -6.71 -3.33 -3.01
CA TYR A 99 -5.48 -3.72 -3.71
C TYR A 99 -5.84 -4.22 -5.10
N GLN A 100 -5.77 -3.34 -6.09
CA GLN A 100 -6.33 -3.54 -7.42
C GLN A 100 -5.31 -3.25 -8.52
N ARG A 101 -5.66 -3.59 -9.77
CA ARG A 101 -4.94 -3.16 -10.97
C ARG A 101 -5.59 -1.92 -11.53
N PHE A 102 -4.78 -1.02 -12.06
CA PHE A 102 -5.31 0.11 -12.81
C PHE A 102 -5.99 -0.36 -14.11
N SER A 103 -5.36 -1.30 -14.80
CA SER A 103 -5.89 -1.96 -15.99
C SER A 103 -5.24 -3.32 -16.19
N ASP A 104 -5.96 -4.30 -16.71
CA ASP A 104 -5.37 -5.59 -17.12
C ASP A 104 -4.55 -5.47 -18.41
N SER A 105 -4.74 -4.38 -19.14
CA SER A 105 -4.03 -4.11 -20.38
C SER A 105 -2.64 -3.54 -20.12
N LEU A 106 -1.65 -4.01 -20.90
CA LEU A 106 -0.32 -3.39 -21.00
C LEU A 106 -0.24 -2.37 -22.14
N LYS A 107 -1.35 -2.08 -22.80
CA LYS A 107 -1.40 -1.05 -23.85
C LYS A 107 -1.65 0.31 -23.18
N CYS A 108 -1.53 1.38 -23.98
CA CYS A 108 -1.76 2.75 -23.53
C CYS A 108 -2.97 2.83 -22.59
N VAL A 109 -2.71 3.06 -21.32
CA VAL A 109 -3.73 3.13 -20.28
C VAL A 109 -3.93 4.57 -19.88
N ILE A 110 -5.18 4.98 -19.82
CA ILE A 110 -5.61 6.31 -19.37
C ILE A 110 -6.72 6.15 -18.35
N TRP A 111 -6.94 7.17 -17.53
CA TRP A 111 -7.96 7.14 -16.50
C TRP A 111 -9.35 6.85 -17.08
N GLU A 112 -9.71 7.53 -18.18
CA GLU A 112 -11.02 7.42 -18.83
C GLU A 112 -11.43 5.97 -19.13
N ASP A 113 -10.47 5.14 -19.58
CA ASP A 113 -10.71 3.75 -20.01
C ASP A 113 -10.22 2.71 -18.99
N SER A 114 -9.83 3.14 -17.78
CA SER A 114 -9.26 2.23 -16.80
C SER A 114 -10.31 1.37 -16.10
N GLN A 115 -9.96 0.13 -15.81
CA GLN A 115 -10.82 -0.78 -15.05
C GLN A 115 -11.03 -0.29 -13.61
N ILE A 116 -10.01 0.32 -13.02
CA ILE A 116 -10.12 0.86 -11.68
C ILE A 116 -11.16 1.98 -11.59
N ARG A 117 -11.29 2.82 -12.63
CA ARG A 117 -12.31 3.86 -12.67
C ARG A 117 -13.72 3.25 -12.71
N SER A 118 -13.94 2.24 -13.57
CA SER A 118 -15.22 1.54 -13.64
C SER A 118 -15.55 0.88 -12.30
N TRP A 119 -14.59 0.15 -11.71
CA TRP A 119 -14.76 -0.46 -10.42
C TRP A 119 -15.12 0.55 -9.31
N LEU A 120 -14.43 1.69 -9.25
CA LEU A 120 -14.70 2.74 -8.25
C LEU A 120 -16.11 3.32 -8.37
N ASN A 121 -16.59 3.54 -9.61
CA ASN A 121 -17.86 4.23 -9.85
C ASN A 121 -19.07 3.28 -9.99
N GLU A 122 -18.85 1.99 -10.12
CA GLU A 122 -19.89 0.98 -10.23
C GLU A 122 -19.93 0.08 -8.98
N GLU A 123 -18.94 -0.79 -8.80
CA GLU A 123 -18.93 -1.80 -7.74
C GLU A 123 -18.69 -1.18 -6.36
N PHE A 124 -17.56 -0.50 -6.20
CA PHE A 124 -17.21 0.13 -4.92
C PHE A 124 -18.26 1.15 -4.47
N TYR A 125 -18.72 2.01 -5.38
CA TYR A 125 -19.75 3.01 -5.07
C TYR A 125 -21.06 2.38 -4.59
N ALA A 126 -21.50 1.28 -5.22
CA ALA A 126 -22.74 0.61 -4.86
C ALA A 126 -22.61 -0.20 -3.56
N GLU A 127 -21.42 -0.76 -3.29
CA GLU A 127 -21.17 -1.60 -2.12
C GLU A 127 -20.90 -0.76 -0.86
N ALA A 128 -20.11 0.31 -1.00
CA ALA A 128 -19.60 1.05 0.14
C ALA A 128 -20.58 2.09 0.73
N PHE A 129 -21.60 2.52 -0.01
CA PHE A 129 -22.45 3.65 0.41
C PHE A 129 -23.94 3.30 0.31
N ASP A 130 -24.69 3.68 1.33
CA ASP A 130 -26.15 3.61 1.30
C ASP A 130 -26.77 4.70 0.38
N GLU A 131 -28.09 4.65 0.17
CA GLU A 131 -28.79 5.59 -0.72
C GLU A 131 -28.66 7.07 -0.25
N THR A 132 -28.59 7.31 1.04
CA THR A 132 -28.45 8.67 1.61
C THR A 132 -27.05 9.20 1.39
N GLU A 133 -26.06 8.37 1.66
CA GLU A 133 -24.65 8.68 1.45
C GLU A 133 -24.36 8.88 -0.05
N GLN A 134 -24.89 8.00 -0.91
CA GLN A 134 -24.78 8.13 -2.35
C GLN A 134 -25.39 9.44 -2.88
N ALA A 135 -26.48 9.92 -2.28
CA ALA A 135 -27.09 11.18 -2.65
C ALA A 135 -26.24 12.40 -2.28
N SER A 136 -25.40 12.30 -1.24
CA SER A 136 -24.46 13.35 -0.85
C SER A 136 -23.20 13.39 -1.70
N ILE A 137 -22.83 12.27 -2.36
CA ILE A 137 -21.61 12.18 -3.19
C ILE A 137 -21.82 12.94 -4.50
N ARG A 138 -20.99 13.95 -4.69
CA ARG A 138 -21.04 14.85 -5.85
C ARG A 138 -20.37 14.24 -7.07
N GLU A 139 -21.06 14.25 -8.23
CA GLU A 139 -20.38 14.00 -9.50
C GLU A 139 -19.46 15.18 -9.84
N THR A 140 -18.16 14.90 -9.97
CA THR A 140 -17.11 15.91 -10.12
C THR A 140 -16.44 15.81 -11.48
N THR A 141 -16.23 16.95 -12.14
CA THR A 141 -15.40 17.02 -13.34
C THR A 141 -13.94 17.00 -12.94
N LEU A 142 -13.19 16.03 -13.43
CA LEU A 142 -11.80 15.77 -13.09
C LEU A 142 -10.88 16.12 -14.24
N GLU A 143 -9.96 17.03 -14.02
CA GLU A 143 -8.88 17.30 -14.96
C GLU A 143 -7.87 16.16 -14.96
N ASN A 144 -7.44 15.73 -16.16
CA ASN A 144 -6.40 14.74 -16.35
C ASN A 144 -5.16 15.41 -16.99
N PRO A 145 -4.35 16.12 -16.19
CA PRO A 145 -3.27 16.96 -16.70
C PRO A 145 -2.14 16.15 -17.32
N SER A 146 -1.33 16.81 -18.14
CA SER A 146 -0.09 16.25 -18.66
C SER A 146 0.83 15.82 -17.51
N THR A 147 1.51 14.70 -17.69
CA THR A 147 2.51 14.20 -16.74
C THR A 147 3.90 14.31 -17.34
N VAL A 148 4.86 14.61 -16.50
CA VAL A 148 6.28 14.53 -16.86
C VAL A 148 6.79 13.21 -16.30
N GLY A 149 7.29 12.34 -17.17
CA GLY A 149 7.80 11.04 -16.77
C GLY A 149 8.93 11.19 -15.77
N PHE A 150 8.80 10.53 -14.62
CA PHE A 150 9.79 10.52 -13.56
C PHE A 150 10.97 9.57 -13.83
N PHE A 151 11.04 8.93 -14.99
CA PHE A 151 12.16 8.06 -15.37
C PHE A 151 13.53 8.76 -15.52
N ALA A 152 13.64 10.02 -15.12
CA ALA A 152 14.86 10.80 -15.24
C ALA A 152 16.08 10.24 -14.46
N HIS A 153 15.94 9.17 -13.70
CA HIS A 153 17.04 8.69 -12.84
C HIS A 153 17.63 7.31 -13.17
N ALA A 154 17.10 6.61 -14.12
CA ALA A 154 17.73 5.36 -14.60
C ALA A 154 18.73 5.67 -15.69
N HIS A 155 19.88 6.30 -15.41
CA HIS A 155 21.09 6.39 -16.23
C HIS A 155 20.93 6.50 -17.78
N VAL A 156 19.75 6.82 -18.26
CA VAL A 156 19.45 7.11 -19.65
C VAL A 156 19.23 8.60 -19.73
N SER A 157 20.29 9.28 -20.11
CA SER A 157 20.35 10.70 -20.37
C SER A 157 19.09 11.22 -21.03
N ASP A 158 18.50 12.25 -20.46
CA ASP A 158 17.74 13.31 -21.11
C ASP A 158 16.38 12.99 -21.77
N TYR A 159 15.78 11.84 -21.54
CA TYR A 159 14.41 11.58 -21.99
C TYR A 159 13.38 11.93 -20.92
N VAL A 160 13.09 13.22 -20.82
CA VAL A 160 11.85 13.68 -20.17
C VAL A 160 10.72 13.41 -21.16
N GLN A 161 9.99 12.31 -20.98
CA GLN A 161 8.76 12.11 -21.73
C GLN A 161 7.65 12.91 -21.08
N VAL A 162 7.21 13.96 -21.75
CA VAL A 162 5.99 14.66 -21.41
C VAL A 162 4.83 13.87 -22.01
N ARG A 163 3.97 13.36 -21.14
CA ARG A 163 2.68 12.82 -21.56
C ARG A 163 1.66 13.93 -21.62
N GLU A 164 1.03 14.08 -22.76
CA GLU A 164 -0.06 15.03 -22.92
C GLU A 164 -1.22 14.70 -21.99
N GLY A 165 -1.89 15.75 -21.51
CA GLY A 165 -3.12 15.63 -20.74
C GLY A 165 -4.17 14.84 -21.53
N LYS A 166 -5.09 14.23 -20.82
CA LYS A 166 -6.20 13.44 -21.37
C LYS A 166 -7.51 14.19 -21.16
N PRO A 167 -8.58 13.82 -21.87
CA PRO A 167 -9.87 14.43 -21.66
C PRO A 167 -10.30 14.40 -20.19
N ASP A 168 -11.02 15.43 -19.77
CA ASP A 168 -11.65 15.47 -18.47
C ASP A 168 -12.70 14.37 -18.38
N THR A 169 -12.84 13.82 -17.18
CA THR A 169 -13.86 12.82 -16.87
C THR A 169 -14.83 13.35 -15.84
N ARG A 170 -15.99 12.69 -15.71
CA ARG A 170 -16.96 12.97 -14.66
C ARG A 170 -17.13 11.73 -13.83
N ASP A 171 -16.79 11.83 -12.57
CA ASP A 171 -16.74 10.69 -11.66
C ASP A 171 -17.29 11.08 -10.28
N LYS A 172 -17.89 10.13 -9.59
CA LYS A 172 -18.28 10.25 -8.18
C LYS A 172 -17.15 9.87 -7.26
N ILE A 173 -16.53 8.72 -7.54
CA ILE A 173 -15.37 8.22 -6.78
C ILE A 173 -14.16 8.20 -7.72
N PHE A 174 -13.05 8.72 -7.25
CA PHE A 174 -11.84 8.87 -8.05
C PHE A 174 -10.57 8.66 -7.20
N MET A 175 -9.42 8.71 -7.82
CA MET A 175 -8.13 8.81 -7.17
C MET A 175 -7.54 10.19 -7.47
N LEU A 176 -6.69 10.72 -6.62
CA LEU A 176 -6.01 11.99 -6.89
C LEU A 176 -5.15 11.87 -8.15
N ASN A 177 -5.04 12.96 -8.92
CA ASN A 177 -3.96 13.11 -9.89
C ASN A 177 -2.69 13.63 -9.23
N TRP A 178 -1.58 13.67 -9.97
CA TRP A 178 -0.29 14.09 -9.41
C TRP A 178 -0.26 15.55 -8.94
N LYS A 179 -1.00 16.47 -9.61
CA LYS A 179 -1.07 17.88 -9.21
C LYS A 179 -1.89 18.06 -7.94
N GLU A 180 -2.99 17.34 -7.82
CA GLU A 180 -3.79 17.32 -6.60
C GLU A 180 -3.00 16.72 -5.45
N ALA A 181 -2.27 15.63 -5.69
CA ALA A 181 -1.39 15.07 -4.68
C ALA A 181 -0.30 16.06 -4.24
N GLU A 182 0.32 16.79 -5.17
CA GLU A 182 1.28 17.87 -4.80
C GLU A 182 0.61 19.04 -4.06
N GLN A 183 -0.63 19.36 -4.41
CA GLN A 183 -1.38 20.42 -3.75
C GLN A 183 -1.63 20.12 -2.28
N TYR A 184 -2.08 18.90 -1.98
CA TYR A 184 -2.50 18.51 -0.62
C TYR A 184 -1.35 17.99 0.23
N TYR A 185 -0.34 17.37 -0.37
CA TYR A 185 0.77 16.75 0.36
C TYR A 185 2.12 17.42 0.16
N GLY A 186 2.19 18.47 -0.69
CA GLY A 186 3.41 19.19 -0.99
C GLY A 186 4.22 18.58 -2.14
N LYS A 187 5.21 19.34 -2.63
CA LYS A 187 5.96 18.99 -3.85
C LYS A 187 6.89 17.80 -3.72
N ASN A 188 7.22 17.38 -2.52
CA ASN A 188 8.11 16.25 -2.26
C ASN A 188 7.31 14.99 -1.91
N LEU A 189 6.53 14.49 -2.85
CA LEU A 189 5.70 13.30 -2.66
C LEU A 189 6.50 12.03 -2.30
N THR A 190 7.82 12.05 -2.45
CA THR A 190 8.72 10.93 -2.13
C THR A 190 9.35 11.02 -0.75
N GLU A 191 9.27 12.16 -0.07
CA GLU A 191 10.07 12.44 1.13
C GLU A 191 9.29 12.44 2.44
N THR A 192 7.96 12.40 2.42
CA THR A 192 7.17 12.56 3.64
C THR A 192 6.59 11.25 4.15
N SER A 193 6.86 10.95 5.42
CA SER A 193 6.22 9.87 6.17
C SER A 193 4.68 9.98 6.21
N VAL A 194 4.17 11.20 6.03
CA VAL A 194 2.71 11.50 5.95
C VAL A 194 2.03 10.80 4.77
N LEU A 195 2.80 10.36 3.78
CA LEU A 195 2.28 9.68 2.59
C LEU A 195 2.26 8.16 2.74
N GLN A 196 2.89 7.64 3.79
CA GLN A 196 2.74 6.24 4.15
C GLN A 196 1.35 6.04 4.72
N ARG A 197 0.60 5.18 4.07
CA ARG A 197 -0.71 4.78 4.56
C ARG A 197 -0.73 3.29 4.82
N LYS A 198 -1.25 2.94 5.97
CA LYS A 198 -1.40 1.54 6.34
C LYS A 198 -2.39 0.88 5.39
N PRO A 199 -2.16 -0.36 5.01
CA PRO A 199 -3.18 -1.15 4.34
C PRO A 199 -4.22 -1.62 5.35
N SER A 200 -5.47 -1.74 4.91
CA SER A 200 -6.46 -2.53 5.66
C SER A 200 -5.95 -3.97 5.81
N LYS A 201 -6.52 -4.71 6.74
CA LYS A 201 -6.10 -6.10 7.02
C LYS A 201 -6.27 -7.01 5.80
N VAL A 202 -7.37 -6.83 5.06
CA VAL A 202 -7.62 -7.53 3.79
C VAL A 202 -6.54 -7.19 2.75
N VAL A 203 -6.20 -5.92 2.60
CA VAL A 203 -5.16 -5.48 1.67
C VAL A 203 -3.79 -6.05 2.07
N GLN A 204 -3.48 -6.09 3.35
CA GLN A 204 -2.26 -6.71 3.86
C GLN A 204 -2.20 -8.20 3.50
N GLN A 205 -3.26 -8.94 3.72
CA GLN A 205 -3.33 -10.37 3.38
C GLN A 205 -3.14 -10.59 1.87
N MET A 206 -3.85 -9.84 1.03
CA MET A 206 -3.70 -9.91 -0.43
C MET A 206 -2.27 -9.59 -0.88
N TYR A 207 -1.63 -8.61 -0.26
CA TYR A 207 -0.25 -8.23 -0.55
C TYR A 207 0.73 -9.37 -0.18
N GLU A 208 0.58 -9.94 1.00
CA GLU A 208 1.42 -11.03 1.50
C GLU A 208 1.27 -12.30 0.64
N GLU A 209 0.05 -12.72 0.32
CA GLU A 209 -0.23 -13.87 -0.53
C GLU A 209 0.44 -13.72 -1.90
N ARG A 210 0.27 -12.57 -2.55
CA ARG A 210 0.85 -12.32 -3.88
C ARG A 210 2.37 -12.27 -3.87
N ASN A 211 2.98 -11.79 -2.80
CA ASN A 211 4.43 -11.74 -2.68
C ASN A 211 5.05 -13.09 -2.29
N THR A 212 4.34 -13.92 -1.51
CA THR A 212 4.78 -15.27 -1.18
C THR A 212 4.87 -16.16 -2.43
N HIS A 213 3.91 -16.10 -3.33
CA HIS A 213 3.92 -16.86 -4.58
C HIS A 213 5.02 -16.41 -5.57
N ARG A 214 5.40 -15.13 -5.56
CA ARG A 214 6.48 -14.62 -6.41
C ARG A 214 7.87 -15.15 -6.07
N ASN A 215 8.10 -15.55 -4.84
CA ASN A 215 9.37 -16.13 -4.39
C ASN A 215 9.57 -17.60 -4.80
N LEU A 216 8.53 -18.28 -5.26
CA LEU A 216 8.56 -19.72 -5.56
C LEU A 216 8.81 -20.06 -7.04
N GLU A 217 8.58 -19.14 -7.94
CA GLU A 217 8.79 -19.38 -9.36
C GLU A 217 9.99 -18.59 -9.87
N GLY A 218 11.14 -19.25 -9.92
CA GLY A 218 12.46 -18.89 -10.43
C GLY A 218 12.60 -18.00 -11.66
N TYR A 219 11.80 -16.99 -11.82
CA TYR A 219 11.96 -15.94 -12.81
C TYR A 219 12.99 -14.93 -12.30
N GLY A 220 14.17 -14.93 -12.93
CA GLY A 220 15.32 -14.09 -12.64
C GLY A 220 15.16 -12.59 -12.82
N TYR A 221 13.94 -12.09 -12.83
CA TYR A 221 13.64 -10.70 -12.59
C TYR A 221 13.35 -10.56 -11.11
N ARG A 222 14.36 -10.20 -10.34
CA ARG A 222 14.14 -9.46 -9.10
C ARG A 222 13.36 -8.22 -9.50
N ILE A 223 12.04 -8.34 -9.56
CA ILE A 223 11.19 -7.16 -9.54
C ILE A 223 11.55 -6.48 -8.24
N MET A 224 12.10 -5.30 -8.36
CA MET A 224 12.69 -4.50 -7.30
C MET A 224 11.60 -3.93 -6.35
N TYR A 225 10.69 -4.76 -5.91
CA TYR A 225 9.84 -4.45 -4.80
C TYR A 225 10.35 -5.28 -3.64
N PRO A 226 11.15 -4.68 -2.74
CA PRO A 226 11.47 -5.35 -1.49
C PRO A 226 10.15 -5.73 -0.83
N VAL A 227 10.14 -6.89 -0.17
CA VAL A 227 9.08 -7.25 0.77
C VAL A 227 9.10 -6.14 1.82
N PHE A 228 8.12 -5.24 1.77
CA PHE A 228 7.98 -4.19 2.76
C PHE A 228 7.50 -4.80 4.06
N ASP A 229 7.96 -4.23 5.13
CA ASP A 229 7.22 -4.30 6.35
C ASP A 229 5.92 -3.51 6.11
N VAL A 230 4.82 -4.24 5.92
CA VAL A 230 3.51 -3.65 5.65
C VAL A 230 3.04 -2.78 6.81
N SER A 231 3.64 -2.91 8.00
CA SER A 231 3.38 -2.03 9.14
C SER A 231 3.79 -0.58 8.89
N GLU A 232 4.74 -0.37 7.95
CA GLU A 232 5.18 0.97 7.54
C GLU A 232 4.32 1.58 6.42
N GLY A 233 3.34 0.83 5.87
CA GLY A 233 2.47 1.26 4.78
C GLY A 233 2.87 0.71 3.41
N ILE A 234 1.97 0.83 2.45
CA ILE A 234 2.18 0.36 1.08
C ILE A 234 2.03 1.50 0.07
N ALA A 235 2.57 1.27 -1.14
CA ALA A 235 2.36 2.20 -2.25
C ALA A 235 0.89 2.23 -2.66
N TRP A 236 0.38 3.41 -3.01
CA TRP A 236 -0.96 3.59 -3.54
C TRP A 236 -0.93 4.38 -4.84
N MET A 237 -1.89 4.09 -5.74
CA MET A 237 -1.89 4.61 -7.09
C MET A 237 -2.57 5.97 -7.20
N LEU A 238 -2.12 6.75 -8.19
CA LEU A 238 -2.78 7.96 -8.67
C LEU A 238 -3.52 7.66 -9.99
N ARG A 239 -4.49 8.51 -10.36
CA ARG A 239 -5.14 8.39 -11.68
C ARG A 239 -4.26 8.88 -12.83
N SER A 240 -3.09 9.41 -12.54
CA SER A 240 -2.13 9.92 -13.53
C SER A 240 -1.33 8.81 -14.17
N THR A 241 -1.17 8.89 -15.50
CA THR A 241 -0.28 7.99 -16.25
C THR A 241 1.17 8.30 -15.96
N GLY A 242 2.03 7.29 -16.01
CA GLY A 242 3.47 7.44 -15.87
C GLY A 242 4.19 7.83 -17.17
N GLY A 243 5.50 7.75 -17.18
CA GLY A 243 6.33 8.08 -18.35
C GLY A 243 6.22 7.09 -19.51
N ALA A 244 5.89 5.83 -19.25
CA ALA A 244 5.66 4.83 -20.29
C ALA A 244 4.17 4.59 -20.53
N ASP A 245 3.80 4.08 -21.72
CA ASP A 245 2.39 3.86 -22.12
C ASP A 245 1.60 2.93 -21.21
N ASN A 246 2.30 2.07 -20.50
CA ASN A 246 1.75 1.05 -19.64
C ASN A 246 2.05 1.27 -18.15
N THR A 247 2.41 2.49 -17.78
CA THR A 247 2.71 2.84 -16.39
C THR A 247 1.77 3.90 -15.84
N ILE A 248 1.59 3.88 -14.54
CA ILE A 248 0.84 4.85 -13.75
C ILE A 248 1.74 5.44 -12.69
N LEU A 249 1.42 6.63 -12.21
CA LEU A 249 2.08 7.22 -11.07
C LEU A 249 1.56 6.59 -9.77
N VAL A 250 2.48 6.38 -8.83
CA VAL A 250 2.17 5.87 -7.51
C VAL A 250 2.88 6.69 -6.44
N ILE A 251 2.25 6.83 -5.30
CA ILE A 251 2.87 7.40 -4.11
C ILE A 251 3.45 6.26 -3.29
N ARG A 252 4.72 6.39 -2.97
CA ARG A 252 5.45 5.44 -2.13
C ARG A 252 5.94 6.19 -0.90
N GLY A 253 5.46 5.81 0.27
CA GLY A 253 6.00 6.34 1.52
C GLY A 253 7.24 5.56 1.94
N GLY A 254 8.18 6.23 2.65
CA GLY A 254 9.27 5.61 3.38
C GLY A 254 10.67 6.01 2.96
N GLU A 255 11.57 6.09 3.94
CA GLU A 255 12.97 6.51 3.79
C GLU A 255 13.79 5.61 2.84
N ARG A 256 13.40 4.36 2.66
CA ARG A 256 14.15 3.40 1.82
C ARG A 256 14.14 3.71 0.33
N TYR A 257 13.26 4.59 -0.14
CA TYR A 257 13.21 4.98 -1.56
C TYR A 257 13.96 6.27 -1.85
N ARG A 258 14.31 7.04 -0.82
CA ARG A 258 15.03 8.31 -0.94
C ARG A 258 16.37 8.18 -1.67
N ASP A 259 17.10 7.10 -1.43
CA ASP A 259 18.47 6.93 -1.93
C ASP A 259 18.58 6.26 -3.31
N LYS A 260 17.49 5.77 -3.90
CA LYS A 260 17.56 4.97 -5.12
C LYS A 260 16.89 5.58 -6.33
N GLY A 261 16.34 6.81 -6.22
CA GLY A 261 15.69 7.48 -7.36
C GLY A 261 14.62 6.59 -8.01
N MET A 262 13.99 5.73 -7.21
CA MET A 262 12.99 4.79 -7.72
C MET A 262 11.65 5.49 -7.68
N ASP A 263 11.35 5.93 -8.74
CA ASP A 263 10.27 6.59 -9.40
C ASP A 263 8.92 6.08 -8.94
N GLY A 264 8.07 7.02 -8.56
CA GLY A 264 6.70 6.79 -8.24
C GLY A 264 5.88 6.22 -9.41
N GLU A 265 6.38 5.18 -10.10
CA GLU A 265 5.67 4.52 -11.19
C GLU A 265 5.50 3.03 -10.95
N ALA A 266 4.39 2.49 -11.41
CA ALA A 266 4.10 1.06 -11.46
C ALA A 266 3.51 0.68 -12.82
N PHE A 267 3.64 -0.58 -13.22
CA PHE A 267 2.90 -1.07 -14.38
C PHE A 267 1.40 -1.06 -14.09
N ALA A 268 0.61 -0.63 -15.05
CA ALA A 268 -0.84 -0.52 -14.90
C ALA A 268 -1.53 -1.86 -14.60
N ASN A 269 -0.95 -2.98 -15.00
CA ASN A 269 -1.42 -4.31 -14.69
C ASN A 269 -0.84 -4.92 -13.40
N SER A 270 -0.09 -4.15 -12.64
CA SER A 270 0.35 -4.54 -11.31
C SER A 270 -0.73 -4.21 -10.28
N TYR A 271 -0.84 -5.06 -9.27
CA TYR A 271 -1.65 -4.73 -8.11
C TYR A 271 -0.95 -3.67 -7.27
N VAL A 272 -1.67 -2.62 -6.94
CA VAL A 272 -1.20 -1.47 -6.15
C VAL A 272 -2.32 -1.06 -5.21
N GLY A 273 -1.97 -0.44 -4.11
CA GLY A 273 -2.93 0.08 -3.15
C GLY A 273 -3.85 1.14 -3.76
N VAL A 274 -5.10 1.17 -3.32
CA VAL A 274 -6.12 2.12 -3.75
C VAL A 274 -6.58 2.94 -2.56
N ARG A 275 -6.54 4.25 -2.71
CA ARG A 275 -7.14 5.23 -1.81
C ARG A 275 -8.19 6.02 -2.59
N PRO A 276 -9.46 5.65 -2.51
CA PRO A 276 -10.55 6.40 -3.12
C PRO A 276 -10.62 7.82 -2.56
N ALA A 277 -11.04 8.76 -3.41
CA ALA A 277 -11.38 10.12 -3.04
C ALA A 277 -12.74 10.50 -3.62
N MET A 278 -13.43 11.45 -2.98
CA MET A 278 -14.73 11.92 -3.42
C MET A 278 -15.01 13.32 -2.88
N TRP A 279 -15.82 14.09 -3.62
CA TRP A 279 -16.45 15.28 -3.10
C TRP A 279 -17.84 14.93 -2.58
N ILE A 280 -18.15 15.40 -1.40
CA ILE A 280 -19.50 15.25 -0.81
C ILE A 280 -20.12 16.63 -0.55
N HIS A 281 -21.46 16.70 -0.55
CA HIS A 281 -22.19 17.81 0.04
C HIS A 281 -22.45 17.51 1.49
N VAL A 282 -22.06 18.42 2.36
CA VAL A 282 -22.39 18.37 3.79
C VAL A 282 -23.63 19.21 3.96
N GLY A 283 -24.80 18.55 4.12
CA GLY A 283 -26.07 19.26 4.31
C GLY A 283 -26.04 20.16 5.54
N GLU A 284 -26.83 21.24 5.48
CA GLU A 284 -27.03 22.15 6.63
C GLU A 284 -27.63 21.43 7.85
#